data_0752b8722d49f619f6cd0948f0a62f6d
#
_entry.id   0752b8722d49f619f6cd0948f0a62f6d
#
_cell.length_a   1.000
_cell.length_b   1.000
_cell.length_c   1.000
_cell.angle_alpha   90.00
_cell.angle_beta   90.00
_cell.angle_gamma   90.00
#
_symmetry.space_group_name_H-M   'P 1'
#
loop_
_entity.id
_entity.type
_entity.pdbx_description
1 polymer ?
#
loop_
_entity_poly.entity_id
_entity_poly.type
_entity_poly.pdbx_seq_one_letter_code
_entity_poly.pdbx_strand_id
1 'polypeptide(L)'
;MIRLLERLGVPRVLMLGFLAVAIFMTGDGFELTFLSKFMVDQGFTSSQASLLVTVYGLFAAAGGWSAGMLAEMFGARRVMMFGACWWIGIHLLFLGVAIPSRIYPLILGLYALRGIGYPLFIYSFVVLMAQHISPSRLASATGFFWTCFSLGIGVFGAYLPSFIMPVFGEYRTFWFALPFSIVGTIMCFLFVPKNKVVKGEGLSRKEQLKELAEGATILVTNRKILICAIIRIINNLLLYGFPVIMPLYLCTTHNGGINIFKTEEWMRIWGFVFVVTLIFNTFWGWFMDRFGWVWPMRWFGCAVLAVGSVAFYYIPQWFGANALMMIVASIIVGIGTCAFSSLPTIMTLYAGEGKQGAALSAY
;
A
#
# COMPACT_ATOMS: atom_id res chain seq x y z
N MET A 1 -6.85 -19.49 -14.11
CA MET A 1 -7.19 -18.43 -13.13
C MET A 1 -8.46 -18.78 -12.35
N ILE A 2 -9.64 -18.94 -12.97
CA ILE A 2 -10.93 -19.21 -12.27
C ILE A 2 -10.85 -20.46 -11.37
N ARG A 3 -10.35 -21.60 -11.87
CA ARG A 3 -10.18 -22.83 -11.07
C ARG A 3 -9.21 -22.68 -9.88
N LEU A 4 -8.20 -21.84 -10.00
CA LEU A 4 -7.27 -21.53 -8.90
C LEU A 4 -7.98 -20.73 -7.80
N LEU A 5 -8.73 -19.70 -8.18
CA LEU A 5 -9.50 -18.86 -7.25
C LEU A 5 -10.60 -19.66 -6.52
N GLU A 6 -11.26 -20.58 -7.21
CA GLU A 6 -12.23 -21.50 -6.59
C GLU A 6 -11.54 -22.42 -5.56
N ARG A 7 -10.32 -22.91 -5.83
CA ARG A 7 -9.52 -23.67 -4.86
C ARG A 7 -9.11 -22.85 -3.64
N LEU A 8 -8.85 -21.55 -3.82
CA LEU A 8 -8.61 -20.61 -2.74
C LEU A 8 -9.90 -20.21 -1.99
N GLY A 9 -11.06 -20.73 -2.42
CA GLY A 9 -12.34 -20.46 -1.79
C GLY A 9 -12.92 -19.08 -2.09
N VAL A 10 -12.43 -18.42 -3.14
CA VAL A 10 -12.97 -17.16 -3.59
C VAL A 10 -14.26 -17.40 -4.38
N PRO A 11 -15.42 -16.87 -3.94
CA PRO A 11 -16.65 -16.98 -4.68
C PRO A 11 -16.54 -16.30 -6.05
N ARG A 12 -17.13 -16.87 -7.09
CA ARG A 12 -17.13 -16.30 -8.46
C ARG A 12 -17.58 -14.83 -8.47
N VAL A 13 -18.52 -14.48 -7.62
CA VAL A 13 -19.08 -13.13 -7.47
C VAL A 13 -18.01 -12.09 -7.05
N LEU A 14 -16.96 -12.50 -6.34
CA LEU A 14 -15.89 -11.60 -5.89
C LEU A 14 -14.65 -11.59 -6.81
N MET A 15 -14.52 -12.54 -7.73
CA MET A 15 -13.31 -12.67 -8.58
C MET A 15 -12.97 -11.40 -9.35
N LEU A 16 -13.99 -10.77 -9.94
CA LEU A 16 -13.80 -9.51 -10.66
C LEU A 16 -13.56 -8.31 -9.74
N GLY A 17 -13.95 -8.42 -8.47
CA GLY A 17 -13.61 -7.44 -7.44
C GLY A 17 -12.11 -7.41 -7.13
N PHE A 18 -11.44 -8.56 -7.05
CA PHE A 18 -9.97 -8.61 -6.90
C PHE A 18 -9.25 -7.97 -8.08
N LEU A 19 -9.75 -8.20 -9.31
CA LEU A 19 -9.20 -7.57 -10.51
C LEU A 19 -9.46 -6.06 -10.50
N ALA A 20 -10.65 -5.63 -10.06
CA ALA A 20 -10.97 -4.20 -9.89
C ALA A 20 -10.01 -3.51 -8.90
N VAL A 21 -9.67 -4.19 -7.79
CA VAL A 21 -8.66 -3.71 -6.82
C VAL A 21 -7.30 -3.57 -7.49
N ALA A 22 -6.83 -4.59 -8.21
CA ALA A 22 -5.53 -4.53 -8.87
C ALA A 22 -5.45 -3.39 -9.89
N ILE A 23 -6.49 -3.21 -10.71
CA ILE A 23 -6.56 -2.16 -11.73
C ILE A 23 -6.64 -0.77 -11.08
N PHE A 24 -7.49 -0.58 -10.06
CA PHE A 24 -7.60 0.70 -9.35
C PHE A 24 -6.26 1.06 -8.68
N MET A 25 -5.62 0.10 -8.01
CA MET A 25 -4.34 0.32 -7.34
C MET A 25 -3.18 0.53 -8.32
N THR A 26 -3.31 0.10 -9.58
CA THR A 26 -2.37 0.49 -10.63
C THR A 26 -2.39 2.00 -10.84
N GLY A 27 -3.58 2.61 -10.89
CA GLY A 27 -3.71 4.06 -10.98
C GLY A 27 -3.13 4.80 -9.77
N ASP A 28 -3.42 4.33 -8.55
CA ASP A 28 -2.89 4.94 -7.31
C ASP A 28 -1.36 4.82 -7.23
N GLY A 29 -0.79 3.73 -7.74
CA GLY A 29 0.66 3.48 -7.73
C GLY A 29 1.47 4.31 -8.73
N PHE A 30 0.84 4.90 -9.76
CA PHE A 30 1.54 5.58 -10.87
C PHE A 30 2.51 6.67 -10.43
N GLU A 31 2.21 7.37 -9.36
CA GLU A 31 3.01 8.50 -8.88
C GLU A 31 3.96 8.17 -7.72
N LEU A 32 3.74 7.03 -7.05
CA LEU A 32 4.43 6.67 -5.81
C LEU A 32 5.96 6.77 -5.93
N THR A 33 6.51 6.40 -7.08
CA THR A 33 7.94 6.25 -7.28
C THR A 33 8.66 7.49 -7.80
N PHE A 34 7.95 8.55 -8.23
CA PHE A 34 8.59 9.73 -8.81
C PHE A 34 7.95 11.08 -8.44
N LEU A 35 6.84 11.10 -7.71
CA LEU A 35 6.17 12.36 -7.33
C LEU A 35 7.10 13.31 -6.57
N SER A 36 7.90 12.81 -5.63
CA SER A 36 8.81 13.64 -4.84
C SER A 36 9.86 14.32 -5.72
N LYS A 37 10.43 13.57 -6.68
CA LYS A 37 11.38 14.13 -7.66
C LYS A 37 10.70 15.16 -8.55
N PHE A 38 9.53 14.85 -9.09
CA PHE A 38 8.76 15.78 -9.91
C PHE A 38 8.51 17.10 -9.17
N MET A 39 8.14 17.05 -7.89
CA MET A 39 7.93 18.26 -7.08
C MET A 39 9.21 19.10 -6.93
N VAL A 40 10.35 18.45 -6.72
CA VAL A 40 11.65 19.14 -6.62
C VAL A 40 12.03 19.76 -7.97
N ASP A 41 11.80 19.07 -9.08
CA ASP A 41 12.04 19.59 -10.43
C ASP A 41 11.11 20.78 -10.78
N GLN A 42 9.93 20.87 -10.14
CA GLN A 42 9.04 22.05 -10.23
C GLN A 42 9.49 23.23 -9.33
N GLY A 43 10.60 23.09 -8.60
CA GLY A 43 11.17 24.15 -7.75
C GLY A 43 10.77 24.11 -6.28
N PHE A 44 10.05 23.07 -5.83
CA PHE A 44 9.76 22.87 -4.41
C PHE A 44 10.95 22.26 -3.68
N THR A 45 11.03 22.47 -2.37
CA THR A 45 12.10 21.88 -1.56
C THR A 45 11.87 20.39 -1.33
N SER A 46 12.95 19.63 -1.07
CA SER A 46 12.84 18.20 -0.71
C SER A 46 12.00 17.99 0.56
N SER A 47 12.03 18.93 1.51
CA SER A 47 11.15 18.90 2.69
C SER A 47 9.68 19.06 2.33
N GLN A 48 9.35 19.93 1.38
CA GLN A 48 7.98 20.09 0.88
C GLN A 48 7.50 18.83 0.15
N ALA A 49 8.34 18.23 -0.70
CA ALA A 49 8.03 16.99 -1.39
C ALA A 49 7.79 15.81 -0.41
N SER A 50 8.61 15.71 0.64
CA SER A 50 8.47 14.69 1.67
C SER A 50 7.23 14.92 2.55
N LEU A 51 6.95 16.19 2.93
CA LEU A 51 5.76 16.55 3.70
C LEU A 51 4.47 16.22 2.94
N LEU A 52 4.45 16.42 1.63
CA LEU A 52 3.32 16.07 0.77
C LEU A 52 2.92 14.59 0.97
N VAL A 53 3.89 13.67 0.86
CA VAL A 53 3.65 12.23 1.03
C VAL A 53 3.32 11.87 2.48
N THR A 54 3.94 12.54 3.44
CA THR A 54 3.66 12.32 4.88
C THR A 54 2.22 12.66 5.23
N VAL A 55 1.74 13.82 4.79
CA VAL A 55 0.35 14.25 5.08
C VAL A 55 -0.65 13.37 4.32
N TYR A 56 -0.35 12.97 3.08
CA TYR A 56 -1.13 11.96 2.36
C TYR A 56 -1.28 10.67 3.19
N GLY A 57 -0.17 10.16 3.74
CA GLY A 57 -0.18 8.96 4.58
C GLY A 57 -1.03 9.09 5.84
N LEU A 58 -1.04 10.27 6.49
CA LEU A 58 -1.89 10.53 7.66
C LEU A 58 -3.38 10.50 7.29
N PHE A 59 -3.77 11.10 6.17
CA PHE A 59 -5.14 11.06 5.68
C PHE A 59 -5.53 9.66 5.19
N ALA A 60 -4.60 8.91 4.61
CA ALA A 60 -4.81 7.51 4.25
C ALA A 60 -5.04 6.63 5.49
N ALA A 61 -4.30 6.85 6.57
CA ALA A 61 -4.51 6.16 7.83
C ALA A 61 -5.90 6.46 8.41
N ALA A 62 -6.34 7.72 8.40
CA ALA A 62 -7.69 8.10 8.83
C ALA A 62 -8.79 7.45 7.95
N GLY A 63 -8.58 7.42 6.62
CA GLY A 63 -9.46 6.72 5.68
C GLY A 63 -9.53 5.21 5.95
N GLY A 64 -8.40 4.58 6.17
CA GLY A 64 -8.32 3.15 6.47
C GLY A 64 -8.99 2.79 7.79
N TRP A 65 -8.75 3.59 8.82
CA TRP A 65 -9.35 3.41 10.13
C TRP A 65 -10.89 3.55 10.10
N SER A 66 -11.42 4.49 9.31
CA SER A 66 -12.86 4.70 9.19
C SER A 66 -13.55 3.74 8.21
N ALA A 67 -12.82 3.11 7.31
CA ALA A 67 -13.36 2.31 6.20
C ALA A 67 -14.23 1.14 6.68
N GLY A 68 -13.79 0.40 7.70
CA GLY A 68 -14.54 -0.73 8.26
C GLY A 68 -15.89 -0.30 8.81
N MET A 69 -15.90 0.70 9.68
CA MET A 69 -17.12 1.26 10.28
C MET A 69 -18.07 1.82 9.21
N LEU A 70 -17.57 2.58 8.25
CA LEU A 70 -18.38 3.13 7.16
C LEU A 70 -18.96 2.02 6.27
N ALA A 71 -18.18 0.96 6.00
CA ALA A 71 -18.63 -0.19 5.22
C ALA A 71 -19.76 -0.97 5.88
N GLU A 72 -19.74 -1.10 7.21
CA GLU A 72 -20.83 -1.71 7.97
C GLU A 72 -22.08 -0.83 8.01
N MET A 73 -21.90 0.50 8.17
CA MET A 73 -23.01 1.45 8.26
C MET A 73 -23.74 1.68 6.94
N PHE A 74 -22.99 1.86 5.87
CA PHE A 74 -23.51 2.29 4.56
C PHE A 74 -23.47 1.18 3.50
N GLY A 75 -22.84 0.06 3.81
CA GLY A 75 -22.59 -1.06 2.92
C GLY A 75 -21.26 -0.92 2.16
N ALA A 76 -20.46 -1.99 2.21
CA ALA A 76 -19.08 -2.00 1.69
C ALA A 76 -18.97 -1.49 0.24
N ARG A 77 -19.84 -1.96 -0.67
CA ARG A 77 -19.83 -1.50 -2.06
C ARG A 77 -20.06 0.01 -2.21
N ARG A 78 -20.95 0.60 -1.39
CA ARG A 78 -21.20 2.05 -1.47
C ARG A 78 -19.99 2.85 -1.01
N VAL A 79 -19.32 2.40 0.05
CA VAL A 79 -18.11 3.05 0.56
C VAL A 79 -16.95 2.88 -0.42
N MET A 80 -16.80 1.69 -1.07
CA MET A 80 -15.86 1.51 -2.17
C MET A 80 -16.09 2.53 -3.29
N MET A 81 -17.32 2.65 -3.76
CA MET A 81 -17.67 3.59 -4.83
C MET A 81 -17.41 5.04 -4.44
N PHE A 82 -17.78 5.42 -3.21
CA PHE A 82 -17.48 6.75 -2.68
C PHE A 82 -15.98 7.02 -2.64
N GLY A 83 -15.19 6.09 -2.08
CA GLY A 83 -13.74 6.21 -2.00
C GLY A 83 -13.07 6.35 -3.37
N ALA A 84 -13.51 5.54 -4.35
CA ALA A 84 -13.00 5.59 -5.71
C ALA A 84 -13.36 6.92 -6.43
N CYS A 85 -14.63 7.34 -6.37
CA CYS A 85 -15.06 8.60 -6.96
C CYS A 85 -14.39 9.81 -6.28
N TRP A 86 -14.23 9.77 -4.96
CA TRP A 86 -13.49 10.77 -4.20
C TRP A 86 -12.04 10.87 -4.68
N TRP A 87 -11.35 9.74 -4.77
CA TRP A 87 -9.97 9.69 -5.24
C TRP A 87 -9.85 10.27 -6.65
N ILE A 88 -10.70 9.84 -7.60
CA ILE A 88 -10.71 10.32 -8.98
C ILE A 88 -10.98 11.83 -9.03
N GLY A 89 -12.01 12.30 -8.32
CA GLY A 89 -12.38 13.72 -8.31
C GLY A 89 -11.27 14.62 -7.75
N ILE A 90 -10.68 14.23 -6.62
CA ILE A 90 -9.57 14.99 -6.03
C ILE A 90 -8.32 14.89 -6.90
N HIS A 91 -8.04 13.73 -7.54
CA HIS A 91 -6.91 13.58 -8.45
C HIS A 91 -7.05 14.49 -9.69
N LEU A 92 -8.24 14.63 -10.25
CA LEU A 92 -8.52 15.58 -11.32
C LEU A 92 -8.23 17.03 -10.89
N LEU A 93 -8.67 17.42 -9.70
CA LEU A 93 -8.38 18.75 -9.15
C LEU A 93 -6.89 18.94 -8.86
N PHE A 94 -6.23 17.91 -8.35
CA PHE A 94 -4.80 17.92 -8.08
C PHE A 94 -3.99 18.15 -9.36
N LEU A 95 -4.27 17.39 -10.43
CA LEU A 95 -3.57 17.54 -11.69
C LEU A 95 -4.00 18.77 -12.49
N GLY A 96 -5.30 19.06 -12.55
CA GLY A 96 -5.84 20.13 -13.41
C GLY A 96 -5.71 21.53 -12.80
N VAL A 97 -5.68 21.62 -11.47
CA VAL A 97 -5.69 22.92 -10.77
C VAL A 97 -4.47 23.10 -9.88
N ALA A 98 -4.18 22.15 -8.96
CA ALA A 98 -3.15 22.36 -7.95
C ALA A 98 -1.74 22.39 -8.56
N ILE A 99 -1.37 21.41 -9.35
CA ILE A 99 -0.04 21.34 -9.98
C ILE A 99 0.21 22.56 -10.87
N PRO A 100 -0.69 22.96 -11.81
CA PRO A 100 -0.48 24.14 -12.64
C PRO A 100 -0.43 25.47 -11.87
N SER A 101 -1.15 25.58 -10.76
CA SER A 101 -1.16 26.82 -9.94
C SER A 101 0.18 27.09 -9.26
N ARG A 102 1.00 26.04 -9.03
CA ARG A 102 2.23 26.09 -8.24
C ARG A 102 2.06 26.60 -6.80
N ILE A 103 0.83 26.61 -6.28
CA ILE A 103 0.52 27.04 -4.92
C ILE A 103 0.67 25.85 -3.98
N TYR A 104 1.77 25.78 -3.21
CA TYR A 104 2.10 24.62 -2.38
C TYR A 104 0.99 24.25 -1.37
N PRO A 105 0.36 25.17 -0.61
CA PRO A 105 -0.75 24.81 0.28
C PRO A 105 -1.94 24.13 -0.45
N LEU A 106 -2.25 24.53 -1.68
CA LEU A 106 -3.29 23.92 -2.48
C LEU A 106 -2.90 22.51 -2.93
N ILE A 107 -1.65 22.34 -3.37
CA ILE A 107 -1.07 21.04 -3.72
C ILE A 107 -1.13 20.10 -2.52
N LEU A 108 -0.65 20.56 -1.35
CA LEU A 108 -0.63 19.79 -0.10
C LEU A 108 -2.05 19.40 0.33
N GLY A 109 -2.99 20.33 0.31
CA GLY A 109 -4.37 20.11 0.76
C GLY A 109 -5.12 19.10 -0.13
N LEU A 110 -5.04 19.25 -1.45
CA LEU A 110 -5.70 18.33 -2.38
C LEU A 110 -5.04 16.95 -2.36
N TYR A 111 -3.72 16.89 -2.28
CA TYR A 111 -3.03 15.60 -2.19
C TYR A 111 -3.35 14.86 -0.89
N ALA A 112 -3.40 15.57 0.24
CA ALA A 112 -3.83 15.03 1.53
C ALA A 112 -5.26 14.47 1.46
N LEU A 113 -6.23 15.25 0.97
CA LEU A 113 -7.63 14.83 0.84
C LEU A 113 -7.78 13.60 -0.05
N ARG A 114 -6.96 13.48 -1.10
CA ARG A 114 -6.95 12.29 -1.96
C ARG A 114 -6.57 11.02 -1.19
N GLY A 115 -5.68 11.15 -0.19
CA GLY A 115 -5.24 10.04 0.64
C GLY A 115 -6.38 9.24 1.30
N ILE A 116 -7.53 9.86 1.56
CA ILE A 116 -8.70 9.16 2.13
C ILE A 116 -9.31 8.14 1.15
N GLY A 117 -9.25 8.41 -0.15
CA GLY A 117 -10.03 7.69 -1.17
C GLY A 117 -9.65 6.22 -1.33
N TYR A 118 -8.37 5.91 -1.53
CA TYR A 118 -7.95 4.54 -1.79
C TYR A 118 -8.18 3.59 -0.61
N PRO A 119 -7.92 3.99 0.67
CA PRO A 119 -8.19 3.09 1.79
C PRO A 119 -9.69 2.79 1.96
N LEU A 120 -10.55 3.75 1.73
CA LEU A 120 -12.00 3.51 1.71
C LEU A 120 -12.38 2.47 0.64
N PHE A 121 -11.74 2.52 -0.53
CA PHE A 121 -11.97 1.53 -1.59
C PHE A 121 -11.46 0.14 -1.18
N ILE A 122 -10.20 0.00 -0.78
CA ILE A 122 -9.59 -1.31 -0.55
C ILE A 122 -10.08 -1.99 0.72
N TYR A 123 -10.17 -1.27 1.86
CA TYR A 123 -10.57 -1.89 3.12
C TYR A 123 -12.07 -2.23 3.16
N SER A 124 -12.92 -1.47 2.47
CA SER A 124 -14.31 -1.88 2.29
C SER A 124 -14.44 -3.18 1.49
N PHE A 125 -13.54 -3.44 0.53
CA PHE A 125 -13.51 -4.73 -0.15
C PHE A 125 -13.08 -5.88 0.79
N VAL A 126 -12.16 -5.62 1.72
CA VAL A 126 -11.79 -6.60 2.76
C VAL A 126 -12.99 -6.94 3.64
N VAL A 127 -13.78 -5.96 4.04
CA VAL A 127 -15.05 -6.19 4.78
C VAL A 127 -16.01 -7.05 3.95
N LEU A 128 -16.15 -6.74 2.65
CA LEU A 128 -16.98 -7.54 1.75
C LEU A 128 -16.51 -8.98 1.63
N MET A 129 -15.20 -9.21 1.57
CA MET A 129 -14.60 -10.54 1.58
C MET A 129 -14.96 -11.30 2.84
N ALA A 130 -14.84 -10.69 4.01
CA ALA A 130 -15.19 -11.31 5.29
C ALA A 130 -16.67 -11.73 5.37
N GLN A 131 -17.56 -11.02 4.68
CA GLN A 131 -19.00 -11.33 4.64
C GLN A 131 -19.38 -12.47 3.66
N HIS A 132 -18.55 -12.74 2.64
CA HIS A 132 -18.88 -13.69 1.57
C HIS A 132 -18.00 -14.94 1.55
N ILE A 133 -16.90 -14.95 2.30
CA ILE A 133 -15.93 -16.04 2.32
C ILE A 133 -15.97 -16.72 3.69
N SER A 134 -15.98 -18.04 3.70
CA SER A 134 -15.99 -18.82 4.94
C SER A 134 -14.72 -18.53 5.78
N PRO A 135 -14.82 -18.50 7.12
CA PRO A 135 -13.67 -18.22 7.99
C PRO A 135 -12.45 -19.10 7.74
N SER A 136 -12.68 -20.38 7.37
CA SER A 136 -11.63 -21.35 7.05
C SER A 136 -10.81 -21.01 5.79
N ARG A 137 -11.32 -20.15 4.91
CA ARG A 137 -10.67 -19.76 3.64
C ARG A 137 -10.35 -18.26 3.57
N LEU A 138 -10.78 -17.50 4.55
CA LEU A 138 -10.61 -16.05 4.56
C LEU A 138 -9.13 -15.65 4.57
N ALA A 139 -8.27 -16.38 5.26
CA ALA A 139 -6.82 -16.11 5.27
C ALA A 139 -6.21 -16.25 3.87
N SER A 140 -6.54 -17.31 3.13
CA SER A 140 -6.06 -17.50 1.75
C SER A 140 -6.56 -16.42 0.79
N ALA A 141 -7.83 -16.02 0.93
CA ALA A 141 -8.42 -14.96 0.12
C ALA A 141 -7.80 -13.58 0.44
N THR A 142 -7.48 -13.31 1.70
CA THR A 142 -6.78 -12.09 2.14
C THR A 142 -5.35 -12.06 1.59
N GLY A 143 -4.64 -13.19 1.58
CA GLY A 143 -3.33 -13.30 0.94
C GLY A 143 -3.40 -12.98 -0.55
N PHE A 144 -4.40 -13.52 -1.26
CA PHE A 144 -4.62 -13.20 -2.68
C PHE A 144 -5.01 -11.73 -2.90
N PHE A 145 -5.79 -11.13 -1.99
CA PHE A 145 -6.10 -9.70 -2.02
C PHE A 145 -4.82 -8.85 -1.97
N TRP A 146 -3.94 -9.12 -1.02
CA TRP A 146 -2.67 -8.38 -0.93
C TRP A 146 -1.75 -8.63 -2.13
N THR A 147 -1.84 -9.80 -2.75
CA THR A 147 -1.16 -10.06 -4.02
C THR A 147 -1.69 -9.16 -5.15
N CYS A 148 -3.01 -9.07 -5.31
CA CYS A 148 -3.64 -8.18 -6.29
C CYS A 148 -3.33 -6.70 -6.01
N PHE A 149 -3.37 -6.30 -4.75
CA PHE A 149 -2.99 -4.95 -4.31
C PHE A 149 -1.54 -4.63 -4.68
N SER A 150 -0.59 -5.49 -4.30
CA SER A 150 0.84 -5.29 -4.57
C SER A 150 1.17 -5.34 -6.07
N LEU A 151 0.49 -6.20 -6.82
CA LEU A 151 0.60 -6.25 -8.27
C LEU A 151 0.18 -4.92 -8.90
N GLY A 152 -0.94 -4.35 -8.43
CA GLY A 152 -1.43 -3.06 -8.90
C GLY A 152 -0.49 -1.91 -8.52
N ILE A 153 -0.36 -1.63 -7.23
CA ILE A 153 0.35 -0.44 -6.73
C ILE A 153 1.86 -0.50 -6.99
N GLY A 154 2.46 -1.69 -6.86
CA GLY A 154 3.91 -1.83 -6.88
C GLY A 154 4.47 -2.27 -8.22
N VAL A 155 3.89 -3.29 -8.86
CA VAL A 155 4.41 -3.78 -10.14
C VAL A 155 3.89 -2.90 -11.28
N PHE A 156 2.59 -2.91 -11.54
CA PHE A 156 2.04 -2.11 -12.64
C PHE A 156 2.17 -0.61 -12.40
N GLY A 157 1.99 -0.16 -11.14
CA GLY A 157 2.16 1.24 -10.74
C GLY A 157 3.59 1.77 -10.90
N ALA A 158 4.61 0.92 -10.94
CA ALA A 158 5.99 1.33 -11.23
C ALA A 158 6.39 1.09 -12.68
N TYR A 159 6.09 -0.09 -13.24
CA TYR A 159 6.55 -0.43 -14.59
C TYR A 159 5.80 0.34 -15.69
N LEU A 160 4.46 0.45 -15.63
CA LEU A 160 3.71 1.14 -16.68
C LEU A 160 4.13 2.60 -16.85
N PRO A 161 4.17 3.42 -15.78
CA PRO A 161 4.66 4.80 -15.93
C PRO A 161 6.11 4.88 -16.37
N SER A 162 6.97 3.90 -16.04
CA SER A 162 8.36 3.86 -16.53
C SER A 162 8.50 3.73 -18.05
N PHE A 163 7.49 3.18 -18.73
CA PHE A 163 7.45 3.09 -20.19
C PHE A 163 6.70 4.29 -20.81
N ILE A 164 5.75 4.86 -20.10
CA ILE A 164 4.94 6.00 -20.58
C ILE A 164 5.73 7.31 -20.47
N MET A 165 6.47 7.48 -19.39
CA MET A 165 7.19 8.72 -19.06
C MET A 165 8.19 9.20 -20.14
N PRO A 166 9.03 8.32 -20.77
CA PRO A 166 9.94 8.75 -21.81
C PRO A 166 9.26 9.32 -23.05
N VAL A 167 8.00 8.93 -23.30
CA VAL A 167 7.24 9.35 -24.49
C VAL A 167 6.40 10.62 -24.20
N PHE A 168 5.76 10.68 -23.04
CA PHE A 168 4.79 11.75 -22.72
C PHE A 168 5.30 12.78 -21.71
N GLY A 169 6.44 12.50 -21.05
CA GLY A 169 6.97 13.33 -19.97
C GLY A 169 6.30 13.08 -18.61
N GLU A 170 6.93 13.57 -17.53
CA GLU A 170 6.52 13.29 -16.15
C GLU A 170 5.10 13.75 -15.83
N TYR A 171 4.78 15.02 -16.14
CA TYR A 171 3.46 15.58 -15.82
C TYR A 171 2.31 14.86 -16.54
N ARG A 172 2.46 14.54 -17.81
CA ARG A 172 1.41 13.82 -18.57
C ARG A 172 1.28 12.38 -18.09
N THR A 173 2.33 11.77 -17.59
CA THR A 173 2.30 10.41 -17.04
C THR A 173 1.34 10.29 -15.86
N PHE A 174 1.18 11.31 -15.01
CA PHE A 174 0.19 11.30 -13.93
C PHE A 174 -1.25 11.17 -14.43
N TRP A 175 -1.58 11.73 -15.59
CA TRP A 175 -2.92 11.63 -16.16
C TRP A 175 -3.31 10.20 -16.57
N PHE A 176 -2.32 9.36 -16.87
CA PHE A 176 -2.56 7.94 -17.19
C PHE A 176 -2.97 7.12 -15.95
N ALA A 177 -2.88 7.64 -14.74
CA ALA A 177 -3.46 7.03 -13.55
C ALA A 177 -4.99 6.96 -13.62
N LEU A 178 -5.62 7.97 -14.22
CA LEU A 178 -7.09 8.09 -14.30
C LEU A 178 -7.77 6.94 -15.06
N PRO A 179 -7.34 6.53 -16.26
CA PRO A 179 -7.93 5.40 -16.97
C PRO A 179 -8.00 4.14 -16.11
N PHE A 180 -6.93 3.81 -15.39
CA PHE A 180 -6.90 2.63 -14.52
C PHE A 180 -7.85 2.77 -13.33
N SER A 181 -7.83 3.91 -12.65
CA SER A 181 -8.74 4.17 -11.53
C SER A 181 -10.20 4.19 -11.96
N ILE A 182 -10.52 4.77 -13.13
CA ILE A 182 -11.87 4.78 -13.70
C ILE A 182 -12.32 3.36 -14.05
N VAL A 183 -11.48 2.59 -14.76
CA VAL A 183 -11.80 1.19 -15.12
C VAL A 183 -12.01 0.34 -13.89
N GLY A 184 -11.12 0.44 -12.89
CA GLY A 184 -11.28 -0.25 -11.61
C GLY A 184 -12.59 0.12 -10.89
N THR A 185 -12.97 1.40 -10.92
CA THR A 185 -14.23 1.88 -10.35
C THR A 185 -15.45 1.34 -11.10
N ILE A 186 -15.43 1.36 -12.43
CA ILE A 186 -16.50 0.79 -13.27
C ILE A 186 -16.65 -0.71 -13.02
N MET A 187 -15.54 -1.44 -12.95
CA MET A 187 -15.57 -2.86 -12.62
C MET A 187 -16.15 -3.12 -11.22
N CYS A 188 -15.80 -2.30 -10.24
CA CYS A 188 -16.42 -2.37 -8.91
C CYS A 188 -17.93 -2.12 -8.99
N PHE A 189 -18.35 -1.12 -9.76
CA PHE A 189 -19.77 -0.80 -9.96
C PHE A 189 -20.56 -1.92 -10.64
N LEU A 190 -19.97 -2.59 -11.61
CA LEU A 190 -20.67 -3.63 -12.39
C LEU A 190 -20.68 -4.99 -11.68
N PHE A 191 -19.57 -5.38 -11.09
CA PHE A 191 -19.32 -6.76 -10.70
C PHE A 191 -19.27 -7.01 -9.19
N VAL A 192 -19.02 -6.00 -8.36
CA VAL A 192 -19.05 -6.18 -6.91
C VAL A 192 -20.48 -6.25 -6.40
N PRO A 193 -20.86 -7.30 -5.64
CA PRO A 193 -22.24 -7.50 -5.19
C PRO A 193 -22.72 -6.36 -4.29
N LYS A 194 -24.01 -6.06 -4.38
CA LYS A 194 -24.65 -5.12 -3.45
C LYS A 194 -24.81 -5.81 -2.09
N ASN A 195 -24.20 -5.26 -1.05
CA ASN A 195 -24.43 -5.75 0.29
C ASN A 195 -25.87 -5.46 0.73
N LYS A 196 -26.51 -6.47 1.32
CA LYS A 196 -27.58 -6.21 2.26
C LYS A 196 -26.93 -5.68 3.53
N VAL A 197 -27.21 -4.44 3.89
CA VAL A 197 -26.87 -3.91 5.22
C VAL A 197 -27.60 -4.80 6.21
N VAL A 198 -26.89 -5.67 6.91
CA VAL A 198 -27.49 -6.53 7.95
C VAL A 198 -27.72 -5.62 9.15
N LYS A 199 -28.90 -5.02 9.20
CA LYS A 199 -29.35 -4.30 10.39
C LYS A 199 -29.55 -5.33 11.49
N GLY A 200 -28.63 -5.38 12.46
CA GLY A 200 -28.88 -6.09 13.71
C GLY A 200 -27.80 -7.05 14.20
N GLU A 201 -26.79 -7.41 13.42
CA GLU A 201 -25.73 -8.35 13.86
C GLU A 201 -24.34 -7.69 14.04
N GLY A 202 -24.21 -6.39 13.80
CA GLY A 202 -22.96 -5.65 14.03
C GLY A 202 -22.93 -5.06 15.45
N LEU A 203 -21.74 -4.92 16.01
CA LEU A 203 -21.48 -4.17 17.23
C LEU A 203 -22.13 -2.77 17.17
N SER A 204 -22.70 -2.31 18.27
CA SER A 204 -23.24 -0.94 18.34
C SER A 204 -22.14 0.08 18.08
N ARG A 205 -22.49 1.29 17.63
CA ARG A 205 -21.50 2.36 17.40
C ARG A 205 -20.59 2.61 18.61
N LYS A 206 -21.13 2.46 19.82
CA LYS A 206 -20.38 2.60 21.07
C LYS A 206 -19.38 1.46 21.26
N GLU A 207 -19.75 0.23 20.89
CA GLU A 207 -18.87 -0.93 20.98
C GLU A 207 -17.77 -0.88 19.93
N GLN A 208 -18.05 -0.45 18.70
CA GLN A 208 -17.04 -0.24 17.66
C GLN A 208 -16.03 0.85 18.05
N LEU A 209 -16.49 1.98 18.57
CA LEU A 209 -15.62 3.03 19.12
C LEU A 209 -14.83 2.53 20.33
N LYS A 210 -15.41 1.66 21.14
CA LYS A 210 -14.72 1.03 22.28
C LYS A 210 -13.63 0.07 21.81
N GLU A 211 -13.89 -0.78 20.82
CA GLU A 211 -12.86 -1.66 20.24
C GLU A 211 -11.70 -0.88 19.63
N LEU A 212 -11.99 0.23 18.95
CA LEU A 212 -10.96 1.12 18.41
C LEU A 212 -10.14 1.79 19.52
N ALA A 213 -10.79 2.23 20.59
CA ALA A 213 -10.11 2.78 21.77
C ALA A 213 -9.31 1.71 22.53
N GLU A 214 -9.82 0.47 22.59
CA GLU A 214 -9.09 -0.68 23.13
C GLU A 214 -7.85 -1.03 22.30
N GLY A 215 -7.90 -0.87 20.95
CA GLY A 215 -6.74 -1.00 20.06
C GLY A 215 -5.63 0.00 20.40
N ALA A 216 -5.99 1.26 20.67
CA ALA A 216 -5.02 2.25 21.14
C ALA A 216 -4.49 1.93 22.55
N THR A 217 -5.37 1.46 23.43
CA THR A 217 -5.03 1.11 24.83
C THR A 217 -4.09 -0.10 24.88
N ILE A 218 -4.27 -1.10 24.02
CA ILE A 218 -3.45 -2.32 24.01
C ILE A 218 -2.01 -2.00 23.56
N LEU A 219 -1.79 -0.99 22.71
CA LEU A 219 -0.46 -0.51 22.34
C LEU A 219 0.34 0.00 23.55
N VAL A 220 -0.34 0.66 24.49
CA VAL A 220 0.30 1.22 25.69
C VAL A 220 0.44 0.16 26.80
N THR A 221 -0.53 -0.74 26.91
CA THR A 221 -0.59 -1.73 28.02
C THR A 221 0.19 -3.00 27.72
N ASN A 222 0.37 -3.38 26.44
CA ASN A 222 1.08 -4.60 26.06
C ASN A 222 2.39 -4.30 25.30
N ARG A 223 3.51 -4.38 26.02
CA ARG A 223 4.85 -4.10 25.47
C ARG A 223 5.18 -4.94 24.22
N LYS A 224 4.70 -6.19 24.13
CA LYS A 224 4.98 -7.05 22.95
C LYS A 224 4.23 -6.53 21.71
N ILE A 225 2.99 -6.08 21.88
CA ILE A 225 2.20 -5.48 20.79
C ILE A 225 2.79 -4.15 20.39
N LEU A 226 3.24 -3.31 21.32
CA LEU A 226 3.95 -2.07 21.04
C LEU A 226 5.20 -2.31 20.18
N ILE A 227 6.02 -3.30 20.53
CA ILE A 227 7.21 -3.67 19.74
C ILE A 227 6.81 -4.10 18.33
N CYS A 228 5.76 -4.91 18.18
CA CYS A 228 5.25 -5.31 16.86
C CYS A 228 4.79 -4.09 16.03
N ALA A 229 4.09 -3.14 16.64
CA ALA A 229 3.67 -1.91 15.98
C ALA A 229 4.87 -1.05 15.54
N ILE A 230 5.89 -0.91 16.38
CA ILE A 230 7.14 -0.21 16.02
C ILE A 230 7.83 -0.90 14.82
N ILE A 231 7.92 -2.22 14.85
CA ILE A 231 8.48 -3.00 13.73
C ILE A 231 7.68 -2.75 12.45
N ARG A 232 6.35 -2.70 12.54
CA ARG A 232 5.48 -2.38 11.39
C ARG A 232 5.74 -0.99 10.83
N ILE A 233 5.87 0.01 11.72
CA ILE A 233 6.21 1.39 11.31
C ILE A 233 7.54 1.41 10.56
N ILE A 234 8.58 0.77 11.10
CA ILE A 234 9.92 0.72 10.47
C ILE A 234 9.86 0.05 9.08
N ASN A 235 9.14 -1.07 8.97
CA ASN A 235 8.94 -1.74 7.67
C ASN A 235 8.23 -0.83 6.65
N ASN A 236 7.17 -0.15 7.07
CA ASN A 236 6.44 0.78 6.22
C ASN A 236 7.25 2.02 5.86
N LEU A 237 8.11 2.52 6.77
CA LEU A 237 9.03 3.63 6.47
C LEU A 237 9.95 3.30 5.29
N LEU A 238 10.43 2.07 5.19
CA LEU A 238 11.22 1.65 4.04
C LEU A 238 10.34 1.55 2.78
N LEU A 239 9.21 0.85 2.87
CA LEU A 239 8.37 0.56 1.72
C LEU A 239 7.78 1.82 1.06
N TYR A 240 7.42 2.82 1.86
CA TYR A 240 6.83 4.08 1.40
C TYR A 240 7.80 5.27 1.46
N GLY A 241 8.84 5.23 2.28
CA GLY A 241 9.84 6.29 2.39
C GLY A 241 10.91 6.21 1.29
N PHE A 242 11.34 5.02 0.89
CA PHE A 242 12.32 4.87 -0.19
C PHE A 242 11.83 5.44 -1.52
N PRO A 243 10.60 5.21 -1.98
CA PRO A 243 10.07 5.86 -3.17
C PRO A 243 10.08 7.39 -3.13
N VAL A 244 10.11 7.97 -1.94
CA VAL A 244 10.19 9.43 -1.74
C VAL A 244 11.63 9.93 -1.77
N ILE A 245 12.54 9.25 -1.07
CA ILE A 245 13.91 9.73 -0.83
C ILE A 245 14.86 9.29 -1.95
N MET A 246 14.77 8.05 -2.40
CA MET A 246 15.72 7.48 -3.36
C MET A 246 15.69 8.14 -4.74
N PRO A 247 14.55 8.52 -5.33
CA PRO A 247 14.60 9.26 -6.61
C PRO A 247 15.26 10.63 -6.45
N LEU A 248 15.16 11.28 -5.28
CA LEU A 248 15.88 12.53 -5.00
C LEU A 248 17.40 12.31 -4.89
N TYR A 249 17.82 11.15 -4.38
CA TYR A 249 19.22 10.80 -4.27
C TYR A 249 19.80 10.31 -5.61
N LEU A 250 19.10 9.42 -6.31
CA LEU A 250 19.61 8.71 -7.48
C LEU A 250 19.40 9.44 -8.82
N CYS A 251 18.36 10.28 -8.92
CA CYS A 251 17.88 10.84 -10.19
C CYS A 251 17.95 12.38 -10.25
N THR A 252 18.52 13.06 -9.27
CA THR A 252 18.68 14.52 -9.28
C THR A 252 20.08 14.93 -8.83
N THR A 253 20.48 16.16 -9.17
CA THR A 253 21.69 16.81 -8.62
C THR A 253 21.39 17.70 -7.43
N HIS A 254 20.11 17.90 -7.08
CA HIS A 254 19.71 18.77 -6.00
C HIS A 254 19.99 18.13 -4.62
N ASN A 255 20.38 18.94 -3.66
CA ASN A 255 20.54 18.54 -2.25
C ASN A 255 21.45 17.32 -2.01
N GLY A 256 22.52 17.18 -2.78
CA GLY A 256 23.47 16.06 -2.63
C GLY A 256 23.08 14.78 -3.38
N GLY A 257 22.15 14.87 -4.30
CA GLY A 257 21.83 13.76 -5.21
C GLY A 257 22.99 13.47 -6.18
N ILE A 258 23.16 12.21 -6.54
CA ILE A 258 24.27 11.72 -7.37
C ILE A 258 23.91 11.66 -8.85
N ASN A 259 22.61 11.71 -9.21
CA ASN A 259 22.08 11.77 -10.58
C ASN A 259 22.70 10.75 -11.57
N ILE A 260 22.72 9.49 -11.17
CA ILE A 260 23.30 8.41 -11.98
C ILE A 260 22.26 7.55 -12.69
N PHE A 261 20.99 7.60 -12.26
CA PHE A 261 19.89 6.88 -12.88
C PHE A 261 18.84 7.85 -13.42
N LYS A 262 18.22 7.48 -14.52
CA LYS A 262 17.00 8.14 -14.99
C LYS A 262 15.82 7.73 -14.12
N THR A 263 14.78 8.59 -14.09
CA THR A 263 13.58 8.34 -13.27
C THR A 263 12.93 7.00 -13.64
N GLU A 264 12.82 6.68 -14.92
CA GLU A 264 12.26 5.42 -15.42
C GLU A 264 13.07 4.18 -15.02
N GLU A 265 14.40 4.31 -14.94
CA GLU A 265 15.28 3.22 -14.48
C GLU A 265 15.07 2.97 -12.99
N TRP A 266 15.02 4.03 -12.18
CA TRP A 266 14.68 3.94 -10.77
C TRP A 266 13.32 3.25 -10.54
N MET A 267 12.30 3.64 -11.30
CA MET A 267 10.96 3.06 -11.19
C MET A 267 10.97 1.55 -11.44
N ARG A 268 11.74 1.07 -12.42
CA ARG A 268 11.91 -0.36 -12.70
C ARG A 268 12.66 -1.08 -11.60
N ILE A 269 13.73 -0.47 -11.08
CA ILE A 269 14.50 -1.00 -9.95
C ILE A 269 13.58 -1.16 -8.72
N TRP A 270 12.83 -0.13 -8.38
CA TRP A 270 11.90 -0.19 -7.24
C TRP A 270 10.73 -1.14 -7.47
N GLY A 271 10.16 -1.15 -8.66
CA GLY A 271 9.10 -2.08 -9.05
C GLY A 271 9.50 -3.54 -8.89
N PHE A 272 10.80 -3.85 -9.05
CA PHE A 272 11.31 -5.20 -8.87
C PHE A 272 11.21 -5.70 -7.42
N VAL A 273 11.24 -4.82 -6.41
CA VAL A 273 10.94 -5.16 -5.02
C VAL A 273 9.59 -5.86 -4.93
N PHE A 274 8.56 -5.29 -5.58
CA PHE A 274 7.21 -5.86 -5.56
C PHE A 274 7.08 -7.16 -6.35
N VAL A 275 7.83 -7.34 -7.44
CA VAL A 275 7.91 -8.62 -8.15
C VAL A 275 8.43 -9.70 -7.20
N VAL A 276 9.48 -9.41 -6.44
CA VAL A 276 10.03 -10.33 -5.43
C VAL A 276 9.00 -10.61 -4.33
N THR A 277 8.26 -9.60 -3.87
CA THR A 277 7.23 -9.80 -2.83
C THR A 277 6.13 -10.75 -3.28
N LEU A 278 5.72 -10.73 -4.55
CA LEU A 278 4.71 -11.66 -5.06
C LEU A 278 5.14 -13.13 -4.93
N ILE A 279 6.42 -13.39 -5.14
CA ILE A 279 7.00 -14.74 -5.08
C ILE A 279 7.21 -15.16 -3.61
N PHE A 280 7.85 -14.31 -2.83
CA PHE A 280 8.29 -14.65 -1.47
C PHE A 280 7.20 -14.58 -0.40
N ASN A 281 6.09 -13.87 -0.62
CA ASN A 281 4.97 -13.88 0.32
C ASN A 281 4.45 -15.31 0.60
N THR A 282 4.30 -16.12 -0.45
CA THR A 282 3.86 -17.51 -0.31
C THR A 282 4.93 -18.38 0.37
N PHE A 283 6.20 -18.19 -0.01
CA PHE A 283 7.33 -18.90 0.60
C PHE A 283 7.42 -18.63 2.11
N TRP A 284 7.34 -17.38 2.52
CA TRP A 284 7.44 -17.00 3.95
C TRP A 284 6.27 -17.54 4.77
N GLY A 285 5.05 -17.59 4.24
CA GLY A 285 3.92 -18.22 4.92
C GLY A 285 4.23 -19.67 5.27
N TRP A 286 4.62 -20.46 4.27
CA TRP A 286 5.00 -21.88 4.48
C TRP A 286 6.21 -22.04 5.41
N PHE A 287 7.25 -21.24 5.25
CA PHE A 287 8.47 -21.32 6.04
C PHE A 287 8.22 -21.00 7.52
N MET A 288 7.43 -19.96 7.79
CA MET A 288 7.12 -19.53 9.15
C MET A 288 6.19 -20.50 9.90
N ASP A 289 5.26 -21.15 9.19
CA ASP A 289 4.41 -22.19 9.78
C ASP A 289 5.25 -23.39 10.23
N ARG A 290 6.36 -23.69 9.55
CA ARG A 290 7.23 -24.81 9.87
C ARG A 290 8.30 -24.51 10.93
N PHE A 291 8.89 -23.32 10.90
CA PHE A 291 10.06 -22.95 11.74
C PHE A 291 9.72 -21.93 12.83
N GLY A 292 8.45 -21.55 12.95
CA GLY A 292 7.99 -20.51 13.86
C GLY A 292 8.11 -19.11 13.28
N TRP A 293 7.35 -18.15 13.81
CA TRP A 293 7.18 -16.84 13.19
C TRP A 293 8.20 -15.78 13.64
N VAL A 294 8.65 -15.83 14.90
CA VAL A 294 9.50 -14.77 15.49
C VAL A 294 10.93 -14.83 14.98
N TRP A 295 11.52 -16.02 14.87
CA TRP A 295 12.90 -16.19 14.45
C TRP A 295 13.13 -15.80 12.99
N PRO A 296 12.34 -16.25 12.01
CA PRO A 296 12.48 -15.83 10.62
C PRO A 296 12.27 -14.32 10.46
N MET A 297 11.28 -13.73 11.13
CA MET A 297 11.04 -12.29 11.06
C MET A 297 12.23 -11.48 11.62
N ARG A 298 12.87 -11.94 12.69
CA ARG A 298 14.05 -11.27 13.27
C ARG A 298 15.21 -11.25 12.29
N TRP A 299 15.57 -12.39 11.72
CA TRP A 299 16.78 -12.50 10.91
C TRP A 299 16.53 -12.17 9.44
N PHE A 300 15.52 -12.73 8.84
CA PHE A 300 15.24 -12.49 7.43
C PHE A 300 14.39 -11.22 7.21
N GLY A 301 13.52 -10.87 8.13
CA GLY A 301 12.84 -9.58 8.12
C GLY A 301 13.80 -8.44 8.48
N CYS A 302 14.12 -8.29 9.77
CA CYS A 302 14.85 -7.12 10.25
C CYS A 302 16.27 -7.02 9.71
N ALA A 303 17.09 -8.11 9.80
CA ALA A 303 18.50 -8.04 9.41
C ALA A 303 18.67 -7.94 7.89
N VAL A 304 17.94 -8.75 7.10
CA VAL A 304 18.01 -8.70 5.63
C VAL A 304 17.47 -7.36 5.10
N LEU A 305 16.40 -6.83 5.71
CA LEU A 305 15.87 -5.52 5.35
C LEU A 305 16.87 -4.40 5.64
N ALA A 306 17.57 -4.46 6.78
CA ALA A 306 18.62 -3.51 7.11
C ALA A 306 19.77 -3.57 6.10
N VAL A 307 20.24 -4.77 5.75
CA VAL A 307 21.27 -4.96 4.70
C VAL A 307 20.80 -4.40 3.36
N GLY A 308 19.56 -4.69 2.96
CA GLY A 308 18.98 -4.16 1.71
C GLY A 308 18.89 -2.63 1.71
N SER A 309 18.51 -2.02 2.84
CA SER A 309 18.47 -0.55 2.98
C SER A 309 19.84 0.09 2.81
N VAL A 310 20.84 -0.48 3.44
CA VAL A 310 22.24 -0.05 3.32
C VAL A 310 22.76 -0.26 1.89
N ALA A 311 22.39 -1.38 1.26
CA ALA A 311 22.77 -1.68 -0.11
C ALA A 311 22.22 -0.65 -1.11
N PHE A 312 20.98 -0.19 -0.96
CA PHE A 312 20.43 0.87 -1.83
C PHE A 312 21.22 2.18 -1.77
N TYR A 313 21.85 2.48 -0.64
CA TYR A 313 22.66 3.69 -0.49
C TYR A 313 24.10 3.49 -1.01
N TYR A 314 24.77 2.38 -0.66
CA TYR A 314 26.20 2.20 -0.96
C TYR A 314 26.46 1.60 -2.35
N ILE A 315 25.57 0.77 -2.90
CA ILE A 315 25.77 0.18 -4.23
C ILE A 315 25.99 1.26 -5.31
N PRO A 316 25.19 2.33 -5.39
CA PRO A 316 25.42 3.40 -6.35
C PRO A 316 26.78 4.09 -6.20
N GLN A 317 27.28 4.20 -4.98
CA GLN A 317 28.58 4.83 -4.69
C GLN A 317 29.76 3.95 -5.13
N TRP A 318 29.64 2.62 -4.98
CA TRP A 318 30.72 1.69 -5.29
C TRP A 318 30.71 1.22 -6.74
N PHE A 319 29.55 1.04 -7.32
CA PHE A 319 29.37 0.45 -8.66
C PHE A 319 28.80 1.43 -9.69
N GLY A 320 28.54 2.69 -9.31
CA GLY A 320 27.96 3.70 -10.21
C GLY A 320 26.57 3.31 -10.70
N ALA A 321 26.26 3.61 -11.96
CA ALA A 321 24.98 3.35 -12.63
C ALA A 321 24.77 1.87 -12.99
N ASN A 322 25.10 0.95 -12.11
CA ASN A 322 24.92 -0.49 -12.34
C ASN A 322 23.51 -0.95 -11.93
N ALA A 323 22.57 -0.97 -12.89
CA ALA A 323 21.20 -1.39 -12.66
C ALA A 323 21.08 -2.84 -12.15
N LEU A 324 21.98 -3.75 -12.56
CA LEU A 324 21.95 -5.14 -12.11
C LEU A 324 22.22 -5.24 -10.59
N MET A 325 23.21 -4.50 -10.10
CA MET A 325 23.51 -4.46 -8.66
C MET A 325 22.37 -3.83 -7.86
N MET A 326 21.69 -2.83 -8.41
CA MET A 326 20.51 -2.24 -7.79
C MET A 326 19.31 -3.22 -7.77
N ILE A 327 19.17 -4.07 -8.78
CA ILE A 327 18.17 -5.17 -8.77
C ILE A 327 18.50 -6.19 -7.66
N VAL A 328 19.77 -6.50 -7.42
CA VAL A 328 20.17 -7.34 -6.27
C VAL A 328 19.73 -6.71 -4.94
N ALA A 329 19.93 -5.40 -4.76
CA ALA A 329 19.41 -4.68 -3.60
C ALA A 329 17.88 -4.79 -3.49
N SER A 330 17.17 -4.67 -4.62
CA SER A 330 15.70 -4.83 -4.69
C SER A 330 15.25 -6.23 -4.27
N ILE A 331 15.99 -7.28 -4.68
CA ILE A 331 15.73 -8.66 -4.25
C ILE A 331 15.87 -8.78 -2.73
N ILE A 332 16.95 -8.26 -2.17
CA ILE A 332 17.21 -8.31 -0.71
C ILE A 332 16.08 -7.60 0.05
N VAL A 333 15.71 -6.39 -0.37
CA VAL A 333 14.61 -5.63 0.24
C VAL A 333 13.28 -6.37 0.09
N GLY A 334 12.97 -6.91 -1.09
CA GLY A 334 11.74 -7.66 -1.33
C GLY A 334 11.61 -8.89 -0.43
N ILE A 335 12.67 -9.68 -0.29
CA ILE A 335 12.73 -10.83 0.62
C ILE A 335 12.49 -10.39 2.06
N GLY A 336 13.19 -9.34 2.51
CA GLY A 336 13.08 -8.84 3.88
C GLY A 336 11.68 -8.30 4.19
N THR A 337 11.10 -7.53 3.26
CA THR A 337 9.75 -6.95 3.42
C THR A 337 8.67 -8.03 3.57
N CYS A 338 8.75 -9.13 2.82
CA CYS A 338 7.78 -10.22 2.90
C CYS A 338 7.80 -10.96 4.23
N ALA A 339 8.95 -11.01 4.91
CA ALA A 339 9.06 -11.70 6.19
C ALA A 339 8.19 -11.07 7.30
N PHE A 340 7.65 -9.86 7.09
CA PHE A 340 6.72 -9.20 8.01
C PHE A 340 5.25 -9.56 7.76
N SER A 341 4.94 -10.40 6.78
CA SER A 341 3.57 -10.84 6.47
C SER A 341 2.86 -11.55 7.62
N SER A 342 3.60 -12.19 8.54
CA SER A 342 3.10 -12.86 9.73
C SER A 342 2.91 -11.95 10.95
N LEU A 343 3.27 -10.68 10.87
CA LEU A 343 3.20 -9.76 12.01
C LEU A 343 1.79 -9.62 12.60
N PRO A 344 0.71 -9.54 11.80
CA PRO A 344 -0.66 -9.53 12.35
C PRO A 344 -0.95 -10.78 13.20
N THR A 345 -0.53 -11.96 12.74
CA THR A 345 -0.71 -13.22 13.47
C THR A 345 0.04 -13.21 14.81
N ILE A 346 1.25 -12.68 14.83
CA ILE A 346 2.05 -12.54 16.06
C ILE A 346 1.34 -11.58 17.04
N MET A 347 0.79 -10.48 16.55
CA MET A 347 0.07 -9.51 17.38
C MET A 347 -1.20 -10.13 18.00
N THR A 348 -1.98 -10.90 17.24
CA THR A 348 -3.17 -11.57 17.78
C THR A 348 -2.83 -12.60 18.84
N LEU A 349 -1.71 -13.32 18.69
CA LEU A 349 -1.23 -14.27 19.72
C LEU A 349 -0.80 -13.57 21.02
N TYR A 350 -0.11 -12.43 20.90
CA TYR A 350 0.33 -11.65 22.06
C TYR A 350 -0.81 -10.91 22.77
N ALA A 351 -1.92 -10.69 22.08
CA ALA A 351 -3.11 -10.06 22.68
C ALA A 351 -3.86 -10.99 23.65
N GLY A 352 -3.79 -12.30 23.42
CA GLY A 352 -4.55 -13.30 24.16
C GLY A 352 -6.01 -13.41 23.73
N GLU A 353 -6.72 -14.33 24.37
CA GLU A 353 -8.14 -14.59 24.06
C GLU A 353 -9.01 -13.35 24.38
N GLY A 354 -9.92 -13.05 23.47
CA GLY A 354 -10.88 -11.94 23.61
C GLY A 354 -10.35 -10.54 23.24
N LYS A 355 -9.02 -10.37 22.95
CA LYS A 355 -8.43 -9.08 22.55
C LYS A 355 -7.83 -9.08 21.15
N GLN A 356 -8.14 -10.10 20.37
CA GLN A 356 -7.57 -10.26 19.02
C GLN A 356 -8.02 -9.14 18.06
N GLY A 357 -9.27 -8.70 18.15
CA GLY A 357 -9.81 -7.58 17.40
C GLY A 357 -9.06 -6.27 17.70
N ALA A 358 -8.87 -5.97 19.00
CA ALA A 358 -8.10 -4.81 19.45
C ALA A 358 -6.63 -4.84 18.94
N ALA A 359 -5.99 -6.01 18.92
CA ALA A 359 -4.63 -6.14 18.38
C ALA A 359 -4.56 -5.92 16.87
N LEU A 360 -5.56 -6.39 16.12
CA LEU A 360 -5.64 -6.15 14.67
C LEU A 360 -5.96 -4.69 14.35
N SER A 361 -6.76 -4.00 15.17
CA SER A 361 -7.01 -2.57 14.99
C SER A 361 -5.78 -1.70 15.34
N ALA A 362 -4.87 -2.23 16.17
CA ALA A 362 -3.60 -1.60 16.51
C ALA A 362 -2.49 -1.82 15.43
N TYR A 363 -2.68 -2.74 14.48
CA TYR A 363 -1.77 -3.05 13.38
C TYR A 363 -1.91 -2.08 12.20
#